data_732759aa9e6d7105af95c289681c278a
#
_entry.id   732759aa9e6d7105af95c289681c278a
#
_cell.length_a   1.000
_cell.length_b   1.000
_cell.length_c   1.000
_cell.angle_alpha   90.00
_cell.angle_beta   90.00
_cell.angle_gamma   90.00
#
_symmetry.space_group_name_H-M   'P 1'
#
loop_
_entity.id
_entity.type
_entity.pdbx_description
1 polymer ?
#
loop_
_entity_poly.entity_id
_entity_poly.type
_entity_poly.pdbx_seq_one_letter_code
_entity_poly.pdbx_strand_id
1 'polypeptide(L)'
;MILYFSGTGNSKYVAQRMADGLGDTLCSMNDRIKAGDTSPVEAGSRLVVVTPTYAWRIPRLVRDWLLHTELTGAGQVWFVMTCGSEIGSADRYNRRLCREKGLTCMGTAQIVMPENFIAMFNAPQPDEARRIAAKAEPDINRVIAAVREGRELPATRCNLYDRLMSGPVNPVFYGCFVRDSAFAAGDACTGCGQCARLCPTNNITLQAGKPVWGGDCTHCMACICRCPAAAIEYGRRSAGKPRYYFEVL
;
A
#
# COMPACT_ATOMS: atom_id res chain seq x y z
N MET A 1 12.77 -4.51 12.27
CA MET A 1 12.21 -3.23 11.72
C MET A 1 10.98 -3.50 10.85
N ILE A 2 10.01 -2.59 10.86
CA ILE A 2 8.81 -2.66 10.02
C ILE A 2 8.84 -1.50 9.03
N LEU A 3 9.05 -1.79 7.74
CA LEU A 3 8.87 -0.84 6.65
C LEU A 3 7.42 -0.85 6.19
N TYR A 4 6.77 0.30 6.03
CA TYR A 4 5.41 0.32 5.52
C TYR A 4 5.17 1.41 4.46
N PHE A 5 4.27 1.08 3.52
CA PHE A 5 3.67 2.01 2.59
C PHE A 5 2.15 1.91 2.69
N SER A 6 1.45 3.06 2.75
CA SER A 6 0.00 3.08 2.88
C SER A 6 -0.62 4.29 2.19
N GLY A 7 -1.65 4.07 1.37
CA GLY A 7 -2.45 5.14 0.78
C GLY A 7 -3.57 5.61 1.72
N THR A 8 -4.40 4.70 2.18
CA THR A 8 -5.64 4.98 2.93
C THR A 8 -5.66 4.41 4.34
N GLY A 9 -4.51 4.06 4.92
CA GLY A 9 -4.37 3.68 6.31
C GLY A 9 -4.33 2.17 6.59
N ASN A 10 -4.91 1.30 5.78
CA ASN A 10 -4.97 -0.15 6.02
C ASN A 10 -3.58 -0.75 6.33
N SER A 11 -2.61 -0.56 5.44
CA SER A 11 -1.26 -1.11 5.63
C SER A 11 -0.53 -0.45 6.80
N LYS A 12 -0.80 0.83 7.08
CA LYS A 12 -0.25 1.51 8.26
C LYS A 12 -0.78 0.88 9.55
N TYR A 13 -2.08 0.57 9.62
CA TYR A 13 -2.67 -0.13 10.75
C TYR A 13 -2.01 -1.49 10.98
N VAL A 14 -1.94 -2.31 9.92
CA VAL A 14 -1.29 -3.63 10.01
C VAL A 14 0.18 -3.49 10.44
N ALA A 15 0.91 -2.50 9.90
CA ALA A 15 2.30 -2.24 10.28
C ALA A 15 2.44 -1.84 11.76
N GLN A 16 1.52 -1.01 12.28
CA GLN A 16 1.50 -0.66 13.70
C GLN A 16 1.26 -1.90 14.56
N ARG A 17 0.26 -2.73 14.22
CA ARG A 17 0.00 -3.99 14.92
C ARG A 17 1.22 -4.93 14.92
N MET A 18 1.94 -5.00 13.78
CA MET A 18 3.20 -5.76 13.67
C MET A 18 4.28 -5.18 14.58
N ALA A 19 4.45 -3.86 14.58
CA ALA A 19 5.45 -3.18 15.41
C ALA A 19 5.19 -3.41 16.90
N ASP A 20 3.95 -3.21 17.34
CA ASP A 20 3.54 -3.43 18.74
C ASP A 20 3.74 -4.89 19.15
N GLY A 21 3.33 -5.83 18.29
CA GLY A 21 3.45 -7.26 18.56
C GLY A 21 4.87 -7.80 18.56
N LEU A 22 5.79 -7.17 17.85
CA LEU A 22 7.19 -7.60 17.73
C LEU A 22 8.17 -6.77 18.57
N GLY A 23 7.74 -5.64 19.14
CA GLY A 23 8.60 -4.67 19.81
C GLY A 23 9.58 -4.00 18.83
N ASP A 24 9.15 -3.79 17.59
CA ASP A 24 9.99 -3.24 16.51
C ASP A 24 9.60 -1.80 16.16
N THR A 25 10.51 -1.10 15.50
CA THR A 25 10.30 0.28 15.05
C THR A 25 9.61 0.33 13.67
N LEU A 26 8.83 1.37 13.46
CA LEU A 26 8.19 1.69 12.18
C LEU A 26 9.05 2.64 11.35
N CYS A 27 9.15 2.37 10.03
CA CYS A 27 9.72 3.30 9.07
C CYS A 27 8.75 3.50 7.91
N SER A 28 8.38 4.75 7.65
CA SER A 28 7.45 5.14 6.59
C SER A 28 8.15 5.21 5.23
N MET A 29 7.85 4.27 4.35
CA MET A 29 8.28 4.36 2.95
C MET A 29 7.57 5.50 2.21
N ASN A 30 6.35 5.91 2.63
CA ASN A 30 5.67 7.07 2.05
C ASN A 30 6.53 8.34 2.17
N ASP A 31 7.07 8.59 3.38
CA ASP A 31 7.82 9.81 3.66
C ASP A 31 9.16 9.79 2.94
N ARG A 32 9.85 8.66 2.96
CA ARG A 32 11.13 8.49 2.28
C ARG A 32 11.01 8.61 0.76
N ILE A 33 10.01 7.96 0.15
CA ILE A 33 9.72 8.06 -1.29
C ILE A 33 9.38 9.51 -1.65
N LYS A 34 8.54 10.15 -0.85
CA LYS A 34 8.15 11.56 -1.06
C LYS A 34 9.34 12.52 -1.00
N ALA A 35 10.29 12.25 -0.11
CA ALA A 35 11.51 13.02 0.03
C ALA A 35 12.59 12.67 -1.03
N GLY A 36 12.38 11.63 -1.85
CA GLY A 36 13.41 11.08 -2.73
C GLY A 36 14.57 10.45 -1.96
N ASP A 37 14.35 10.07 -0.69
CA ASP A 37 15.38 9.56 0.21
C ASP A 37 15.57 8.05 0.02
N THR A 38 16.72 7.69 -0.53
CA THR A 38 17.20 6.30 -0.69
C THR A 38 18.43 6.02 0.18
N SER A 39 18.71 6.84 1.18
CA SER A 39 19.81 6.59 2.13
C SER A 39 19.62 5.24 2.82
N PRO A 40 20.72 4.58 3.26
CA PRO A 40 20.65 3.28 3.91
C PRO A 40 19.68 3.22 5.09
N VAL A 41 19.01 2.08 5.24
CA VAL A 41 18.10 1.79 6.36
C VAL A 41 18.69 0.66 7.20
N GLU A 42 18.91 0.91 8.48
CA GLU A 42 19.27 -0.14 9.43
C GLU A 42 18.08 -1.05 9.70
N ALA A 43 17.96 -2.08 8.88
CA ALA A 43 16.82 -2.99 8.91
C ALA A 43 16.90 -4.04 10.03
N GLY A 44 18.11 -4.34 10.51
CA GLY A 44 18.37 -5.45 11.41
C GLY A 44 18.17 -6.81 10.74
N SER A 45 18.44 -7.90 11.43
CA SER A 45 18.35 -9.26 10.85
C SER A 45 16.94 -9.65 10.41
N ARG A 46 15.90 -9.03 11.01
CA ARG A 46 14.47 -9.30 10.76
C ARG A 46 13.81 -8.05 10.18
N LEU A 47 13.38 -8.14 8.93
CA LEU A 47 12.69 -7.07 8.22
C LEU A 47 11.27 -7.50 7.85
N VAL A 48 10.27 -6.68 8.16
CA VAL A 48 8.90 -6.84 7.68
C VAL A 48 8.54 -5.70 6.76
N VAL A 49 8.03 -6.02 5.57
CA VAL A 49 7.58 -5.04 4.57
C VAL A 49 6.06 -5.12 4.46
N VAL A 50 5.36 -4.08 4.90
CA VAL A 50 3.90 -4.00 4.91
C VAL A 50 3.43 -3.04 3.82
N THR A 51 2.66 -3.54 2.84
CA THR A 51 2.20 -2.75 1.69
C THR A 51 0.76 -3.08 1.29
N PRO A 52 0.06 -2.17 0.60
CA PRO A 52 -1.15 -2.56 -0.12
C PRO A 52 -0.80 -3.41 -1.35
N THR A 53 -1.82 -4.07 -1.88
CA THR A 53 -1.75 -4.79 -3.15
C THR A 53 -2.23 -3.89 -4.28
N TYR A 54 -1.35 -3.58 -5.25
CA TYR A 54 -1.70 -2.84 -6.45
C TYR A 54 -1.56 -3.74 -7.67
N ALA A 55 -2.68 -4.04 -8.31
CA ALA A 55 -2.74 -4.95 -9.45
C ALA A 55 -1.97 -6.27 -9.19
N TRP A 56 -2.30 -6.94 -8.07
CA TRP A 56 -1.76 -8.25 -7.65
C TRP A 56 -0.24 -8.28 -7.39
N ARG A 57 0.37 -7.14 -7.07
CA ARG A 57 1.79 -7.02 -6.63
C ARG A 57 1.93 -5.92 -5.58
N ILE A 58 3.11 -5.79 -4.99
CA ILE A 58 3.46 -4.59 -4.23
C ILE A 58 3.48 -3.38 -5.19
N PRO A 59 3.19 -2.15 -4.70
CA PRO A 59 3.23 -0.95 -5.54
C PRO A 59 4.59 -0.78 -6.22
N ARG A 60 4.59 -0.36 -7.50
CA ARG A 60 5.82 -0.19 -8.28
C ARG A 60 6.80 0.76 -7.61
N LEU A 61 6.32 1.91 -7.10
CA LEU A 61 7.16 2.88 -6.39
C LEU A 61 7.81 2.28 -5.14
N VAL A 62 7.14 1.35 -4.44
CA VAL A 62 7.72 0.63 -3.29
C VAL A 62 8.80 -0.35 -3.75
N ARG A 63 8.51 -1.13 -4.79
CA ARG A 63 9.51 -2.04 -5.38
C ARG A 63 10.76 -1.27 -5.78
N ASP A 64 10.58 -0.17 -6.50
CA ASP A 64 11.68 0.63 -7.04
C ASP A 64 12.48 1.28 -5.91
N TRP A 65 11.81 1.80 -4.90
CA TRP A 65 12.47 2.32 -3.70
C TRP A 65 13.27 1.24 -2.97
N LEU A 66 12.69 0.05 -2.75
CA LEU A 66 13.39 -1.08 -2.12
C LEU A 66 14.63 -1.51 -2.92
N LEU A 67 14.57 -1.49 -4.25
CA LEU A 67 15.72 -1.83 -5.11
C LEU A 67 16.87 -0.83 -4.95
N HIS A 68 16.57 0.47 -4.82
CA HIS A 68 17.59 1.53 -4.76
C HIS A 68 18.06 1.85 -3.33
N THR A 69 17.36 1.37 -2.29
CA THR A 69 17.73 1.61 -0.90
C THR A 69 18.53 0.44 -0.36
N GLU A 70 19.69 0.70 0.24
CA GLU A 70 20.44 -0.30 0.99
C GLU A 70 19.70 -0.64 2.29
N LEU A 71 19.53 -1.95 2.57
CA LEU A 71 18.88 -2.46 3.77
C LEU A 71 19.95 -3.14 4.64
N THR A 72 20.65 -2.35 5.45
CA THR A 72 21.80 -2.83 6.21
C THR A 72 21.37 -3.78 7.33
N GLY A 73 22.09 -4.88 7.48
CA GLY A 73 21.79 -5.92 8.47
C GLY A 73 20.59 -6.80 8.12
N ALA A 74 19.86 -6.51 7.04
CA ALA A 74 18.73 -7.33 6.63
C ALA A 74 19.22 -8.71 6.14
N GLY A 75 18.70 -9.79 6.76
CA GLY A 75 18.93 -11.17 6.32
C GLY A 75 17.65 -11.83 5.86
N GLN A 76 16.60 -11.69 6.65
CA GLN A 76 15.30 -12.31 6.44
C GLN A 76 14.22 -11.26 6.25
N VAL A 77 13.36 -11.44 5.24
CA VAL A 77 12.29 -10.49 4.89
C VAL A 77 10.94 -11.20 4.80
N TRP A 78 9.97 -10.73 5.57
CA TRP A 78 8.57 -11.10 5.49
C TRP A 78 7.78 -9.99 4.80
N PHE A 79 6.94 -10.37 3.84
CA PHE A 79 5.99 -9.43 3.22
C PHE A 79 4.60 -9.61 3.81
N VAL A 80 3.94 -8.51 4.14
CA VAL A 80 2.56 -8.50 4.60
C VAL A 80 1.78 -7.56 3.69
N MET A 81 0.88 -8.13 2.88
CA MET A 81 0.16 -7.37 1.87
C MET A 81 -1.32 -7.24 2.22
N THR A 82 -1.79 -6.00 2.37
CA THR A 82 -3.22 -5.72 2.53
C THR A 82 -3.92 -5.69 1.17
N CYS A 83 -5.11 -6.24 1.08
CA CYS A 83 -5.93 -6.29 -0.13
C CYS A 83 -7.42 -6.26 0.22
N GLY A 84 -8.27 -5.94 -0.76
CA GLY A 84 -9.73 -6.07 -0.62
C GLY A 84 -10.20 -7.53 -0.75
N SER A 85 -9.48 -8.36 -1.51
CA SER A 85 -9.84 -9.78 -1.73
C SER A 85 -8.62 -10.69 -1.82
N GLU A 86 -7.68 -10.42 -2.72
CA GLU A 86 -6.58 -11.35 -3.05
C GLU A 86 -5.29 -10.61 -3.42
N ILE A 87 -4.16 -11.31 -3.30
CA ILE A 87 -2.84 -10.82 -3.68
C ILE A 87 -2.29 -11.50 -4.96
N GLY A 88 -3.02 -12.46 -5.53
CA GLY A 88 -2.59 -13.25 -6.68
C GLY A 88 -1.26 -13.96 -6.44
N SER A 89 -0.37 -13.91 -7.44
CA SER A 89 0.98 -14.49 -7.35
C SER A 89 2.03 -13.51 -6.80
N ALA A 90 1.67 -12.56 -5.92
CA ALA A 90 2.59 -11.55 -5.40
C ALA A 90 3.84 -12.16 -4.75
N ASP A 91 3.71 -13.27 -4.02
CA ASP A 91 4.83 -13.97 -3.38
C ASP A 91 5.98 -14.30 -4.36
N ARG A 92 5.64 -14.73 -5.58
CA ARG A 92 6.65 -14.99 -6.62
C ARG A 92 7.50 -13.76 -6.95
N TYR A 93 6.87 -12.59 -7.00
CA TYR A 93 7.53 -11.32 -7.32
C TYR A 93 8.32 -10.78 -6.14
N ASN A 94 7.82 -10.95 -4.91
CA ASN A 94 8.51 -10.60 -3.68
C ASN A 94 9.77 -11.47 -3.49
N ARG A 95 9.68 -12.79 -3.72
CA ARG A 95 10.85 -13.69 -3.73
C ARG A 95 11.86 -13.30 -4.80
N ARG A 96 11.41 -12.84 -5.98
CA ARG A 96 12.32 -12.34 -7.01
C ARG A 96 13.04 -11.07 -6.54
N LEU A 97 12.33 -10.11 -5.97
CA LEU A 97 12.90 -8.88 -5.41
C LEU A 97 13.95 -9.19 -4.35
N CYS A 98 13.66 -10.13 -3.43
CA CYS A 98 14.63 -10.56 -2.42
C CYS A 98 15.90 -11.14 -3.05
N ARG A 99 15.77 -12.00 -4.08
CA ARG A 99 16.95 -12.54 -4.79
C ARG A 99 17.80 -11.44 -5.45
N GLU A 100 17.17 -10.45 -6.07
CA GLU A 100 17.85 -9.30 -6.68
C GLU A 100 18.61 -8.46 -5.63
N LYS A 101 18.15 -8.48 -4.37
CA LYS A 101 18.76 -7.79 -3.23
C LYS A 101 19.69 -8.65 -2.37
N GLY A 102 19.86 -9.93 -2.69
CA GLY A 102 20.66 -10.85 -1.86
C GLY A 102 20.00 -11.17 -0.50
N LEU A 103 18.67 -11.05 -0.37
CA LEU A 103 17.92 -11.26 0.85
C LEU A 103 17.17 -12.60 0.83
N THR A 104 16.93 -13.19 2.01
CA THR A 104 16.11 -14.39 2.17
C THR A 104 14.63 -14.00 2.34
N CYS A 105 13.80 -14.36 1.37
CA CYS A 105 12.35 -14.14 1.47
C CYS A 105 11.72 -15.23 2.36
N MET A 106 11.11 -14.80 3.45
CA MET A 106 10.40 -15.65 4.41
C MET A 106 8.89 -15.76 4.10
N GLY A 107 8.50 -15.42 2.87
CA GLY A 107 7.13 -15.56 2.37
C GLY A 107 6.31 -14.28 2.42
N THR A 108 5.08 -14.40 1.90
CA THR A 108 4.13 -13.28 1.78
C THR A 108 2.80 -13.65 2.42
N ALA A 109 2.36 -12.87 3.41
CA ALA A 109 1.03 -12.98 4.00
C ALA A 109 0.05 -12.06 3.28
N GLN A 110 -1.17 -12.56 3.10
CA GLN A 110 -2.33 -11.78 2.69
C GLN A 110 -3.14 -11.37 3.92
N ILE A 111 -3.48 -10.09 4.03
CA ILE A 111 -4.39 -9.56 5.05
C ILE A 111 -5.55 -8.86 4.34
N VAL A 112 -6.74 -9.43 4.45
CA VAL A 112 -7.94 -8.82 3.87
C VAL A 112 -8.38 -7.63 4.71
N MET A 113 -8.44 -6.46 4.10
CA MET A 113 -8.79 -5.18 4.71
C MET A 113 -9.89 -4.50 3.88
N PRO A 114 -10.58 -3.49 4.43
CA PRO A 114 -11.62 -2.77 3.70
C PRO A 114 -11.15 -2.26 2.36
N GLU A 115 -11.99 -2.43 1.32
CA GLU A 115 -11.71 -1.92 -0.02
C GLU A 115 -11.61 -0.39 -0.03
N ASN A 116 -10.64 0.14 -0.74
CA ASN A 116 -10.37 1.57 -0.81
C ASN A 116 -10.13 2.09 -2.23
N PHE A 117 -10.06 1.21 -3.23
CA PHE A 117 -9.82 1.61 -4.62
C PHE A 117 -11.09 2.10 -5.30
N ILE A 118 -11.62 3.23 -4.81
CA ILE A 118 -12.90 3.79 -5.24
C ILE A 118 -12.95 4.25 -6.70
N ALA A 119 -11.81 4.34 -7.38
CA ALA A 119 -11.75 4.54 -8.83
C ALA A 119 -12.39 3.36 -9.62
N MET A 120 -12.49 2.17 -9.03
CA MET A 120 -13.11 0.98 -9.64
C MET A 120 -14.19 0.35 -8.77
N PHE A 121 -13.95 0.21 -7.46
CA PHE A 121 -14.81 -0.52 -6.53
C PHE A 121 -15.57 0.44 -5.61
N ASN A 122 -16.43 -0.10 -4.77
CA ASN A 122 -17.08 0.66 -3.71
C ASN A 122 -16.35 0.41 -2.40
N ALA A 123 -16.06 1.47 -1.66
CA ALA A 123 -15.62 1.32 -0.29
C ALA A 123 -16.80 0.89 0.60
N PRO A 124 -16.57 0.07 1.64
CA PRO A 124 -17.62 -0.31 2.58
C PRO A 124 -18.05 0.89 3.44
N GLN A 125 -19.24 0.80 4.00
CA GLN A 125 -19.69 1.73 5.03
C GLN A 125 -18.87 1.57 6.32
N PRO A 126 -18.81 2.58 7.21
CA PRO A 126 -17.94 2.56 8.39
C PRO A 126 -18.10 1.34 9.29
N ASP A 127 -19.34 0.88 9.53
CA ASP A 127 -19.61 -0.30 10.36
C ASP A 127 -19.12 -1.60 9.72
N GLU A 128 -19.27 -1.71 8.41
CA GLU A 128 -18.75 -2.86 7.65
C GLU A 128 -17.22 -2.83 7.62
N ALA A 129 -16.62 -1.66 7.42
CA ALA A 129 -15.18 -1.48 7.46
C ALA A 129 -14.60 -1.93 8.80
N ARG A 130 -15.22 -1.53 9.93
CA ARG A 130 -14.81 -1.99 11.27
C ARG A 130 -14.90 -3.51 11.41
N ARG A 131 -15.98 -4.12 10.91
CA ARG A 131 -16.13 -5.59 10.94
C ARG A 131 -15.07 -6.31 10.11
N ILE A 132 -14.73 -5.78 8.92
CA ILE A 132 -13.67 -6.35 8.08
C ILE A 132 -12.33 -6.25 8.80
N ALA A 133 -11.98 -5.08 9.35
CA ALA A 133 -10.75 -4.89 10.09
C ALA A 133 -10.64 -5.81 11.32
N ALA A 134 -11.72 -5.97 12.07
CA ALA A 134 -11.76 -6.89 13.21
C ALA A 134 -11.56 -8.36 12.80
N LYS A 135 -12.07 -8.76 11.62
CA LYS A 135 -11.84 -10.11 11.08
C LYS A 135 -10.39 -10.34 10.65
N ALA A 136 -9.63 -9.30 10.36
CA ALA A 136 -8.22 -9.40 10.00
C ALA A 136 -7.29 -9.69 11.20
N GLU A 137 -7.72 -9.37 12.43
CA GLU A 137 -6.88 -9.48 13.64
C GLU A 137 -6.30 -10.89 13.89
N PRO A 138 -7.06 -12.00 13.76
CA PRO A 138 -6.48 -13.34 13.91
C PRO A 138 -5.37 -13.63 12.89
N ASP A 139 -5.50 -13.14 11.65
CA ASP A 139 -4.49 -13.31 10.60
C ASP A 139 -3.25 -12.51 10.91
N ILE A 140 -3.40 -11.25 11.34
CA ILE A 140 -2.30 -10.39 11.77
C ILE A 140 -1.53 -11.05 12.92
N ASN A 141 -2.23 -11.56 13.93
CA ASN A 141 -1.62 -12.22 15.08
C ASN A 141 -0.87 -13.51 14.70
N ARG A 142 -1.38 -14.29 13.73
CA ARG A 142 -0.65 -15.46 13.17
C ARG A 142 0.64 -15.06 12.48
N VAL A 143 0.62 -13.96 11.72
CA VAL A 143 1.83 -13.44 11.06
C VAL A 143 2.83 -12.93 12.09
N ILE A 144 2.39 -12.19 13.11
CA ILE A 144 3.25 -11.73 14.22
C ILE A 144 3.95 -12.92 14.89
N ALA A 145 3.21 -13.98 15.20
CA ALA A 145 3.78 -15.19 15.82
C ALA A 145 4.83 -15.84 14.91
N ALA A 146 4.54 -16.01 13.62
CA ALA A 146 5.48 -16.59 12.66
C ALA A 146 6.77 -15.77 12.53
N VAL A 147 6.65 -14.44 12.43
CA VAL A 147 7.81 -13.53 12.35
C VAL A 147 8.63 -13.55 13.63
N ARG A 148 7.97 -13.57 14.80
CA ARG A 148 8.65 -13.64 16.11
C ARG A 148 9.50 -14.90 16.25
N GLU A 149 8.97 -16.03 15.77
CA GLU A 149 9.64 -17.33 15.81
C GLU A 149 10.63 -17.55 14.64
N GLY A 150 10.78 -16.59 13.73
CA GLY A 150 11.65 -16.73 12.56
C GLY A 150 11.14 -17.78 11.54
N ARG A 151 9.84 -18.12 11.58
CA ARG A 151 9.24 -19.12 10.69
C ARG A 151 8.88 -18.52 9.33
N GLU A 152 9.07 -19.33 8.29
CA GLU A 152 8.57 -18.99 6.96
C GLU A 152 7.03 -18.97 6.95
N LEU A 153 6.45 -17.99 6.25
CA LEU A 153 5.01 -17.95 6.02
C LEU A 153 4.59 -19.02 5.01
N PRO A 154 3.43 -19.64 5.20
CA PRO A 154 2.96 -20.65 4.28
C PRO A 154 2.83 -20.10 2.86
N ALA A 155 3.24 -20.86 1.87
CA ALA A 155 3.14 -20.49 0.47
C ALA A 155 1.68 -20.27 0.07
N THR A 156 1.39 -19.13 -0.54
CA THR A 156 0.07 -18.87 -1.12
C THR A 156 -0.17 -19.81 -2.30
N ARG A 157 -1.30 -20.53 -2.27
CA ARG A 157 -1.70 -21.37 -3.42
C ARG A 157 -2.03 -20.45 -4.58
N CYS A 158 -1.31 -20.61 -5.70
CA CYS A 158 -1.50 -19.82 -6.91
C CYS A 158 -2.01 -20.70 -8.05
N ASN A 159 -3.13 -20.32 -8.62
CA ASN A 159 -3.71 -20.93 -9.80
C ASN A 159 -3.26 -20.21 -11.10
N LEU A 160 -3.80 -20.63 -12.25
CA LEU A 160 -3.48 -20.01 -13.54
C LEU A 160 -3.99 -18.57 -13.64
N TYR A 161 -5.15 -18.28 -13.07
CA TYR A 161 -5.72 -16.92 -13.02
C TYR A 161 -4.78 -15.97 -12.25
N ASP A 162 -4.28 -16.37 -11.08
CA ASP A 162 -3.33 -15.58 -10.28
C ASP A 162 -2.06 -15.25 -11.04
N ARG A 163 -1.56 -16.23 -11.81
CA ARG A 163 -0.36 -16.06 -12.65
C ARG A 163 -0.62 -15.09 -13.80
N LEU A 164 -1.79 -15.16 -14.42
CA LEU A 164 -2.20 -14.28 -15.50
C LEU A 164 -2.35 -12.83 -14.98
N MET A 165 -3.07 -12.66 -13.86
CA MET A 165 -3.35 -11.35 -13.29
C MET A 165 -2.08 -10.66 -12.78
N SER A 166 -1.27 -11.36 -12.00
CA SER A 166 0.01 -10.83 -11.53
C SER A 166 1.06 -10.72 -12.62
N GLY A 167 0.94 -11.48 -13.70
CA GLY A 167 1.88 -11.53 -14.84
C GLY A 167 1.56 -10.47 -15.91
N PRO A 168 1.02 -10.89 -17.07
CA PRO A 168 0.80 -10.00 -18.20
C PRO A 168 -0.27 -8.94 -17.97
N VAL A 169 -1.28 -9.20 -17.12
CA VAL A 169 -2.34 -8.22 -16.82
C VAL A 169 -1.82 -7.02 -16.02
N ASN A 170 -0.88 -7.24 -15.09
CA ASN A 170 -0.33 -6.16 -14.26
C ASN A 170 0.24 -4.99 -15.08
N PRO A 171 1.16 -5.16 -16.06
CA PRO A 171 1.69 -4.05 -16.84
C PRO A 171 0.62 -3.39 -17.71
N VAL A 172 -0.34 -4.15 -18.25
CA VAL A 172 -1.46 -3.61 -19.04
C VAL A 172 -2.37 -2.75 -18.15
N PHE A 173 -2.66 -3.22 -16.93
CA PHE A 173 -3.45 -2.45 -15.95
C PHE A 173 -2.79 -1.10 -15.65
N TYR A 174 -1.49 -1.10 -15.36
CA TYR A 174 -0.76 0.15 -15.11
C TYR A 174 -0.76 1.08 -16.34
N GLY A 175 -0.56 0.56 -17.55
CA GLY A 175 -0.54 1.36 -18.77
C GLY A 175 -1.90 1.94 -19.16
N CYS A 176 -2.99 1.23 -18.86
CA CYS A 176 -4.33 1.62 -19.31
C CYS A 176 -5.17 2.32 -18.23
N PHE A 177 -5.01 1.95 -16.95
CA PHE A 177 -5.93 2.38 -15.90
C PHE A 177 -5.30 3.30 -14.85
N VAL A 178 -3.99 3.19 -14.59
CA VAL A 178 -3.32 4.03 -13.60
C VAL A 178 -2.96 5.37 -14.23
N ARG A 179 -3.93 6.27 -14.26
CA ARG A 179 -3.79 7.63 -14.83
C ARG A 179 -4.49 8.63 -13.92
N ASP A 180 -3.92 9.81 -13.80
CA ASP A 180 -4.47 10.89 -12.99
C ASP A 180 -5.37 11.88 -13.73
N SER A 181 -5.43 11.79 -15.05
CA SER A 181 -6.20 12.72 -15.91
C SER A 181 -7.70 12.79 -15.57
N ALA A 182 -8.25 11.81 -14.87
CA ALA A 182 -9.64 11.82 -14.42
C ALA A 182 -9.83 12.39 -12.99
N PHE A 183 -8.75 12.70 -12.26
CA PHE A 183 -8.88 13.38 -10.97
C PHE A 183 -9.16 14.87 -11.18
N ALA A 184 -10.16 15.35 -10.46
CA ALA A 184 -10.52 16.76 -10.44
C ALA A 184 -11.03 17.16 -9.06
N ALA A 185 -10.81 18.42 -8.70
CA ALA A 185 -11.43 19.01 -7.49
C ALA A 185 -12.60 19.91 -7.89
N GLY A 186 -13.76 19.64 -7.30
CA GLY A 186 -14.98 20.45 -7.46
C GLY A 186 -14.96 21.74 -6.65
N ASP A 187 -16.10 22.44 -6.65
CA ASP A 187 -16.26 23.76 -6.01
C ASP A 187 -16.16 23.69 -4.47
N ALA A 188 -16.45 22.57 -3.85
CA ALA A 188 -16.28 22.36 -2.41
C ALA A 188 -14.80 22.38 -1.97
N CYS A 189 -13.84 22.43 -2.89
CA CYS A 189 -12.42 22.45 -2.56
C CYS A 189 -12.03 23.77 -1.86
N THR A 190 -11.51 23.66 -0.63
CA THR A 190 -11.08 24.77 0.21
C THR A 190 -9.62 25.22 -0.03
N GLY A 191 -8.90 24.57 -0.94
CA GLY A 191 -7.47 24.87 -1.17
C GLY A 191 -6.52 24.48 -0.04
N CYS A 192 -6.94 23.64 0.90
CA CYS A 192 -6.18 23.31 2.12
C CYS A 192 -4.83 22.58 1.87
N GLY A 193 -4.55 22.10 0.67
CA GLY A 193 -3.31 21.45 0.26
C GLY A 193 -3.08 20.04 0.83
N GLN A 194 -4.05 19.47 1.55
CA GLN A 194 -3.87 18.12 2.15
C GLN A 194 -3.56 17.05 1.11
N CYS A 195 -4.19 17.11 -0.07
CA CYS A 195 -3.94 16.18 -1.17
C CYS A 195 -2.48 16.21 -1.65
N ALA A 196 -1.89 17.40 -1.76
CA ALA A 196 -0.48 17.57 -2.12
C ALA A 196 0.46 17.06 -1.01
N ARG A 197 0.15 17.35 0.26
CA ARG A 197 0.95 16.84 1.39
C ARG A 197 0.95 15.31 1.46
N LEU A 198 -0.17 14.67 1.14
CA LEU A 198 -0.32 13.22 1.22
C LEU A 198 0.20 12.46 0.00
N CYS A 199 0.45 13.15 -1.12
CA CYS A 199 0.88 12.49 -2.35
C CYS A 199 2.30 11.95 -2.21
N PRO A 200 2.52 10.61 -2.28
CA PRO A 200 3.85 10.05 -2.10
C PRO A 200 4.80 10.30 -3.27
N THR A 201 4.26 10.61 -4.45
CA THR A 201 5.04 10.92 -5.66
C THR A 201 5.18 12.42 -5.93
N ASN A 202 4.72 13.29 -5.02
CA ASN A 202 4.66 14.75 -5.23
C ASN A 202 3.89 15.16 -6.49
N ASN A 203 3.00 14.32 -6.97
CA ASN A 203 2.25 14.49 -8.24
C ASN A 203 1.19 15.59 -8.18
N ILE A 204 0.94 16.20 -7.03
CA ILE A 204 -0.12 17.18 -6.85
C ILE A 204 0.47 18.52 -6.41
N THR A 205 0.21 19.56 -7.20
CA THR A 205 0.53 20.96 -6.88
C THR A 205 -0.74 21.79 -6.73
N LEU A 206 -0.67 22.92 -6.02
CA LEU A 206 -1.77 23.87 -5.98
C LEU A 206 -1.57 25.00 -6.99
N GLN A 207 -2.53 25.18 -7.89
CA GLN A 207 -2.57 26.31 -8.83
C GLN A 207 -3.87 27.09 -8.58
N ALA A 208 -3.74 28.37 -8.31
CA ALA A 208 -4.87 29.25 -7.91
C ALA A 208 -5.76 28.61 -6.79
N GLY A 209 -5.13 27.94 -5.82
CA GLY A 209 -5.82 27.31 -4.70
C GLY A 209 -6.51 25.98 -5.01
N LYS A 210 -6.40 25.46 -6.23
CA LYS A 210 -6.96 24.16 -6.63
C LYS A 210 -5.85 23.15 -6.90
N PRO A 211 -6.01 21.84 -6.58
CA PRO A 211 -5.03 20.82 -6.88
C PRO A 211 -5.01 20.50 -8.38
N VAL A 212 -3.79 20.36 -8.91
CA VAL A 212 -3.51 19.93 -10.27
C VAL A 212 -2.59 18.70 -10.20
N TRP A 213 -2.89 17.68 -10.97
CA TRP A 213 -2.13 16.44 -11.05
C TRP A 213 -1.13 16.49 -12.21
N GLY A 214 0.09 16.00 -11.99
CA GLY A 214 1.24 16.15 -12.89
C GLY A 214 1.59 14.95 -13.76
N GLY A 215 0.80 13.86 -13.74
CA GLY A 215 1.04 12.66 -14.58
C GLY A 215 1.73 11.48 -13.87
N ASP A 216 2.25 11.66 -12.66
CA ASP A 216 2.98 10.61 -11.91
C ASP A 216 2.14 10.03 -10.76
N CYS A 217 0.93 9.60 -11.08
CA CYS A 217 0.00 9.06 -10.10
C CYS A 217 0.16 7.54 -9.94
N THR A 218 0.25 7.09 -8.70
CA THR A 218 0.26 5.65 -8.34
C THR A 218 -1.12 5.08 -7.96
N HIS A 219 -2.20 5.87 -8.07
CA HIS A 219 -3.56 5.48 -7.68
C HIS A 219 -3.71 4.99 -6.24
N CYS A 220 -2.96 5.56 -5.31
CA CYS A 220 -3.01 5.19 -3.89
C CYS A 220 -4.29 5.64 -3.17
N MET A 221 -5.15 6.43 -3.81
CA MET A 221 -6.41 6.99 -3.29
C MET A 221 -6.25 7.90 -2.05
N ALA A 222 -5.05 8.23 -1.61
CA ALA A 222 -4.83 9.05 -0.43
C ALA A 222 -5.48 10.45 -0.56
N CYS A 223 -5.31 11.10 -1.70
CA CYS A 223 -5.84 12.45 -1.95
C CYS A 223 -7.38 12.50 -1.92
N ILE A 224 -8.04 11.53 -2.59
CA ILE A 224 -9.49 11.51 -2.72
C ILE A 224 -10.17 11.01 -1.44
N CYS A 225 -9.62 9.97 -0.79
CA CYS A 225 -10.22 9.39 0.42
C CYS A 225 -10.00 10.25 1.67
N ARG A 226 -8.95 11.07 1.72
CA ARG A 226 -8.63 11.93 2.87
C ARG A 226 -8.92 13.42 2.63
N CYS A 227 -9.64 13.76 1.57
CA CYS A 227 -10.06 15.14 1.34
C CYS A 227 -11.12 15.52 2.39
N PRO A 228 -10.86 16.51 3.28
CA PRO A 228 -11.80 16.85 4.35
C PRO A 228 -13.13 17.42 3.83
N ALA A 229 -13.10 18.02 2.65
CA ALA A 229 -14.30 18.57 1.99
C ALA A 229 -14.92 17.56 1.00
N ALA A 230 -14.39 16.31 0.90
CA ALA A 230 -14.77 15.32 -0.08
C ALA A 230 -14.84 15.87 -1.54
N ALA A 231 -14.03 16.90 -1.83
CA ALA A 231 -14.13 17.70 -3.06
C ALA A 231 -13.43 17.06 -4.26
N ILE A 232 -12.65 15.98 -4.06
CA ILE A 232 -11.90 15.33 -5.14
C ILE A 232 -12.68 14.14 -5.68
N GLU A 233 -12.79 14.08 -7.01
CA GLU A 233 -13.43 12.97 -7.73
C GLU A 233 -12.48 12.38 -8.78
N TYR A 234 -12.70 11.09 -9.10
CA TYR A 234 -12.10 10.41 -10.25
C TYR A 234 -13.14 10.26 -11.37
N GLY A 235 -13.41 11.34 -12.05
CA GLY A 235 -14.49 11.46 -13.02
C GLY A 235 -15.83 11.03 -12.40
N ARG A 236 -16.67 10.36 -13.19
CA ARG A 236 -17.97 9.83 -12.71
C ARG A 236 -17.84 8.54 -11.88
N ARG A 237 -16.65 7.91 -11.89
CA ARG A 237 -16.46 6.59 -11.28
C ARG A 237 -16.46 6.61 -9.76
N SER A 238 -16.08 7.71 -9.14
CA SER A 238 -16.05 7.86 -7.68
C SER A 238 -17.22 8.67 -7.12
N ALA A 239 -18.02 9.29 -7.99
CA ALA A 239 -19.14 10.13 -7.58
C ALA A 239 -20.14 9.34 -6.72
N GLY A 240 -20.51 9.91 -5.57
CA GLY A 240 -21.44 9.30 -4.61
C GLY A 240 -20.91 8.07 -3.85
N LYS A 241 -19.69 7.63 -4.10
CA LYS A 241 -19.10 6.51 -3.35
C LYS A 241 -18.62 6.95 -1.97
N PRO A 242 -18.73 6.08 -0.94
CA PRO A 242 -18.13 6.32 0.36
C PRO A 242 -16.61 6.58 0.25
N ARG A 243 -16.11 7.47 1.11
CA ARG A 243 -14.67 7.72 1.27
C ARG A 243 -14.18 6.95 2.48
N TYR A 244 -13.33 5.96 2.23
CA TYR A 244 -12.77 5.15 3.29
C TYR A 244 -11.32 5.55 3.55
N TYR A 245 -11.05 5.82 4.81
CA TYR A 245 -9.72 6.01 5.36
C TYR A 245 -9.66 5.35 6.73
N PHE A 246 -8.66 4.48 6.93
CA PHE A 246 -8.44 3.86 8.24
C PHE A 246 -7.61 4.83 9.11
N GLU A 247 -8.22 5.41 10.11
CA GLU A 247 -7.51 6.19 11.12
C GLU A 247 -6.80 5.24 12.08
N VAL A 248 -5.48 5.35 12.14
CA VAL A 248 -4.71 4.73 13.22
C VAL A 248 -4.74 5.71 14.36
N LEU A 249 -5.50 5.37 15.38
CA LEU A 249 -5.59 6.12 16.63
C LEU A 249 -4.28 6.03 17.43
#